data_49f28b9831264aa642fcca3cc7fde590
#
_entry.id   49f28b9831264aa642fcca3cc7fde590
#
_cell.length_a   1.000
_cell.length_b   1.000
_cell.length_c   1.000
_cell.angle_alpha   90.00
_cell.angle_beta   90.00
_cell.angle_gamma   90.00
#
_symmetry.space_group_name_H-M   'P 1'
#
loop_
_entity.id
_entity.type
_entity.pdbx_description
1 polymer ?
#
loop_
_entity_poly.entity_id
_entity_poly.type
_entity_poly.pdbx_seq_one_letter_code
_entity_poly.pdbx_strand_id
1 'polypeptide(L)'
;LGDVYKRQVKGEITDVFAISESNNILRVLTTEWDEQSKNRLYMLDDKMQILGKLSGIADGEEIYAARYIGNIAYFITYHNTDPLFAVDISDPETPKVIGELKITGFSDYLHPYGKDKILGIGYETDAVTGEQLGVKLTMFDISNPEKLKVIDTLHLNGDYCSAAEDYKTALVDSEKNVIGFTVEQWEQTQKDETAQDSGCLLYTSDAADE
;
A
#
# COMPACT_ATOMS: atom_id res chain seq x y z
N LEU A 1 21.28 -23.35 -20.35
CA LEU A 1 20.04 -22.57 -20.32
C LEU A 1 18.98 -23.48 -19.73
N GLY A 2 18.42 -23.13 -18.56
CA GLY A 2 17.33 -23.88 -17.93
C GLY A 2 16.03 -23.70 -18.73
N ASP A 3 15.05 -24.53 -18.42
CA ASP A 3 13.70 -24.42 -19.01
C ASP A 3 13.07 -23.08 -18.61
N VAL A 4 12.41 -22.43 -19.57
CA VAL A 4 11.65 -21.20 -19.34
C VAL A 4 10.17 -21.53 -19.32
N TYR A 5 9.53 -21.30 -18.18
CA TYR A 5 8.09 -21.49 -18.01
C TYR A 5 7.35 -20.18 -18.23
N LYS A 6 6.13 -20.25 -18.77
CA LYS A 6 5.25 -19.10 -19.03
C LYS A 6 3.85 -19.37 -18.49
N ARG A 7 3.26 -18.36 -17.88
CA ARG A 7 1.85 -18.37 -17.47
C ARG A 7 1.23 -17.01 -17.67
N GLN A 8 -0.04 -16.99 -18.04
CA GLN A 8 -0.88 -15.81 -17.99
C GLN A 8 -1.89 -15.96 -16.84
N VAL A 9 -2.08 -14.90 -16.08
CA VAL A 9 -3.13 -14.74 -15.09
C VAL A 9 -4.02 -13.57 -15.50
N LYS A 10 -5.24 -13.51 -14.99
CA LYS A 10 -6.16 -12.41 -15.30
C LYS A 10 -5.85 -11.19 -14.46
N GLY A 11 -6.00 -10.01 -15.07
CA GLY A 11 -5.80 -8.71 -14.44
C GLY A 11 -4.42 -8.13 -14.70
N GLU A 12 -4.20 -6.95 -14.16
CA GLU A 12 -2.98 -6.15 -14.26
C GLU A 12 -2.34 -6.01 -12.89
N ILE A 13 -1.03 -5.82 -12.85
CA ILE A 13 -0.27 -5.50 -11.64
C ILE A 13 -0.26 -3.97 -11.53
N THR A 14 -0.90 -3.44 -10.51
CA THR A 14 -1.03 -1.99 -10.29
C THR A 14 0.07 -1.41 -9.40
N ASP A 15 0.68 -2.25 -8.54
CA ASP A 15 1.79 -1.87 -7.65
C ASP A 15 2.99 -2.79 -7.89
N VAL A 16 4.20 -2.23 -7.90
CA VAL A 16 5.46 -2.98 -8.07
C VAL A 16 5.70 -4.03 -6.99
N PHE A 17 5.10 -3.88 -5.82
CA PHE A 17 5.16 -4.83 -4.72
C PHE A 17 4.03 -5.86 -4.71
N ALA A 18 3.10 -5.78 -5.66
CA ALA A 18 2.03 -6.74 -5.85
C ALA A 18 2.52 -8.09 -6.40
N ILE A 19 3.77 -8.15 -6.86
CA ILE A 19 4.46 -9.39 -7.26
C ILE A 19 5.64 -9.66 -6.33
N SER A 20 5.77 -10.90 -5.89
CA SER A 20 6.84 -11.32 -4.98
C SER A 20 7.11 -12.82 -5.12
N GLU A 21 8.35 -13.23 -4.90
CA GLU A 21 8.74 -14.63 -4.82
C GLU A 21 9.33 -14.93 -3.45
N SER A 22 8.95 -16.08 -2.87
CA SER A 22 9.57 -16.61 -1.66
C SER A 22 9.34 -18.11 -1.59
N ASN A 23 10.37 -18.87 -1.23
CA ASN A 23 10.33 -20.31 -1.09
C ASN A 23 9.84 -21.04 -2.37
N ASN A 24 10.26 -20.59 -3.54
CA ASN A 24 9.84 -21.08 -4.86
C ASN A 24 8.34 -20.91 -5.15
N ILE A 25 7.67 -20.04 -4.42
CA ILE A 25 6.28 -19.65 -4.67
C ILE A 25 6.25 -18.22 -5.18
N LEU A 26 5.77 -18.05 -6.41
CA LEU A 26 5.48 -16.74 -6.98
C LEU A 26 4.08 -16.31 -6.55
N ARG A 27 3.99 -15.14 -5.95
CA ARG A 27 2.77 -14.50 -5.43
C ARG A 27 2.46 -13.30 -6.29
N VAL A 28 1.26 -13.26 -6.88
CA VAL A 28 0.88 -12.21 -7.82
C VAL A 28 -0.52 -11.71 -7.45
N LEU A 29 -0.59 -10.44 -7.04
CA LEU A 29 -1.82 -9.74 -6.78
C LEU A 29 -2.18 -8.88 -7.99
N THR A 30 -3.41 -8.97 -8.49
CA THR A 30 -3.86 -8.30 -9.71
C THR A 30 -5.23 -7.68 -9.54
N THR A 31 -5.48 -6.60 -10.29
CA THR A 31 -6.82 -6.05 -10.52
C THR A 31 -7.23 -6.30 -11.97
N GLU A 32 -8.37 -6.95 -12.21
CA GLU A 32 -9.00 -7.11 -13.52
C GLU A 32 -10.08 -6.05 -13.67
N TRP A 33 -9.99 -5.31 -14.77
CA TRP A 33 -10.96 -4.29 -15.13
C TRP A 33 -12.01 -4.91 -16.06
N ASP A 34 -13.27 -4.91 -15.62
CA ASP A 34 -14.43 -5.38 -16.37
C ASP A 34 -15.60 -4.42 -16.02
N GLU A 35 -16.83 -4.87 -15.98
CA GLU A 35 -17.99 -4.08 -15.50
C GLU A 35 -17.77 -3.55 -14.06
N GLN A 36 -17.06 -4.32 -13.25
CA GLN A 36 -16.53 -3.95 -11.93
C GLN A 36 -15.10 -4.48 -11.80
N SER A 37 -14.23 -3.71 -11.14
CA SER A 37 -12.87 -4.17 -10.82
C SER A 37 -12.93 -5.41 -9.92
N LYS A 38 -12.03 -6.37 -10.18
CA LYS A 38 -11.95 -7.64 -9.45
C LYS A 38 -10.51 -7.91 -9.06
N ASN A 39 -10.28 -8.00 -7.77
CA ASN A 39 -8.96 -8.27 -7.23
C ASN A 39 -8.74 -9.77 -7.04
N ARG A 40 -7.53 -10.25 -7.38
CA ARG A 40 -7.14 -11.64 -7.25
C ARG A 40 -5.72 -11.79 -6.78
N LEU A 41 -5.50 -12.73 -5.87
CA LEU A 41 -4.19 -13.21 -5.49
C LEU A 41 -3.98 -14.60 -6.11
N TYR A 42 -2.88 -14.76 -6.84
CA TYR A 42 -2.44 -16.04 -7.40
C TYR A 42 -1.18 -16.51 -6.67
N MET A 43 -1.15 -17.81 -6.40
CA MET A 43 0.00 -18.52 -5.86
C MET A 43 0.46 -19.52 -6.94
N LEU A 44 1.70 -19.40 -7.41
CA LEU A 44 2.24 -20.24 -8.48
C LEU A 44 3.53 -20.92 -8.01
N ASP A 45 3.77 -22.14 -8.49
CA ASP A 45 5.01 -22.87 -8.26
C ASP A 45 6.14 -22.41 -9.21
N ASP A 46 7.33 -23.03 -9.08
CA ASP A 46 8.51 -22.79 -9.91
C ASP A 46 8.33 -23.15 -11.39
N LYS A 47 7.28 -23.94 -11.73
CA LYS A 47 6.86 -24.26 -13.09
C LYS A 47 5.72 -23.39 -13.61
N MET A 48 5.39 -22.32 -12.89
CA MET A 48 4.28 -21.41 -13.20
C MET A 48 2.90 -22.10 -13.20
N GLN A 49 2.73 -23.18 -12.45
CA GLN A 49 1.42 -23.79 -12.23
C GLN A 49 0.73 -23.06 -11.08
N ILE A 50 -0.54 -22.75 -11.25
CA ILE A 50 -1.35 -22.14 -10.20
C ILE A 50 -1.63 -23.20 -9.15
N LEU A 51 -1.10 -23.02 -7.95
CA LEU A 51 -1.35 -23.84 -6.77
C LEU A 51 -2.67 -23.44 -6.11
N GLY A 52 -2.85 -22.14 -5.91
CA GLY A 52 -4.05 -21.58 -5.31
C GLY A 52 -4.38 -20.20 -5.82
N LYS A 53 -5.61 -19.79 -5.57
CA LYS A 53 -6.13 -18.49 -5.97
C LYS A 53 -7.16 -17.99 -4.95
N LEU A 54 -7.04 -16.73 -4.55
CA LEU A 54 -8.07 -16.00 -3.83
C LEU A 54 -8.72 -14.98 -4.77
N SER A 55 -10.04 -14.88 -4.76
CA SER A 55 -10.84 -13.94 -5.58
C SER A 55 -11.96 -13.36 -4.74
N GLY A 56 -12.59 -12.28 -5.23
CA GLY A 56 -13.69 -11.62 -4.51
C GLY A 56 -13.19 -10.81 -3.32
N ILE A 57 -12.03 -10.17 -3.47
CA ILE A 57 -11.47 -9.28 -2.45
C ILE A 57 -11.81 -7.86 -2.87
N ALA A 58 -12.69 -7.20 -2.14
CA ALA A 58 -13.11 -5.82 -2.39
C ALA A 58 -13.49 -5.59 -3.89
N ASP A 59 -14.42 -6.39 -4.41
CA ASP A 59 -14.90 -6.23 -5.79
C ASP A 59 -15.49 -4.83 -5.99
N GLY A 60 -15.10 -4.14 -7.04
CA GLY A 60 -15.43 -2.74 -7.33
C GLY A 60 -14.37 -1.74 -6.85
N GLU A 61 -13.34 -2.18 -6.12
CA GLU A 61 -12.21 -1.38 -5.68
C GLU A 61 -10.93 -1.78 -6.42
N GLU A 62 -9.93 -0.92 -6.39
CA GLU A 62 -8.63 -1.15 -7.01
C GLU A 62 -7.54 -1.34 -5.97
N ILE A 63 -6.51 -2.13 -6.29
CA ILE A 63 -5.34 -2.27 -5.42
C ILE A 63 -4.42 -1.08 -5.66
N TYR A 64 -4.14 -0.33 -4.59
CA TYR A 64 -3.24 0.82 -4.60
C TYR A 64 -1.85 0.46 -4.12
N ALA A 65 -1.74 -0.25 -3.01
CA ALA A 65 -0.45 -0.63 -2.45
C ALA A 65 -0.48 -2.05 -1.90
N ALA A 66 0.63 -2.77 -2.03
CA ALA A 66 0.78 -4.13 -1.52
C ALA A 66 2.11 -4.34 -0.80
N ARG A 67 2.14 -5.28 0.16
CA ARG A 67 3.35 -5.77 0.83
C ARG A 67 3.19 -7.22 1.24
N TYR A 68 4.23 -8.00 1.00
CA TYR A 68 4.35 -9.35 1.54
C TYR A 68 5.32 -9.35 2.71
N ILE A 69 4.86 -9.72 3.91
CA ILE A 69 5.68 -9.81 5.11
C ILE A 69 5.50 -11.22 5.70
N GLY A 70 6.55 -12.03 5.60
CA GLY A 70 6.47 -13.45 5.95
C GLY A 70 5.40 -14.18 5.15
N ASN A 71 4.44 -14.77 5.85
CA ASN A 71 3.33 -15.52 5.28
C ASN A 71 2.03 -14.72 5.20
N ILE A 72 2.10 -13.40 5.26
CA ILE A 72 0.94 -12.53 5.14
C ILE A 72 1.13 -11.57 3.96
N ALA A 73 0.12 -11.46 3.12
CA ALA A 73 0.02 -10.41 2.13
C ALA A 73 -0.87 -9.28 2.69
N TYR A 74 -0.30 -8.08 2.77
CA TYR A 74 -1.02 -6.86 3.13
C TYR A 74 -1.24 -6.04 1.87
N PHE A 75 -2.45 -5.51 1.68
CA PHE A 75 -2.72 -4.58 0.58
C PHE A 75 -3.89 -3.66 0.92
N ILE A 76 -3.85 -2.49 0.30
CA ILE A 76 -4.90 -1.47 0.39
C ILE A 76 -5.63 -1.44 -0.94
N THR A 77 -6.95 -1.41 -0.87
CA THR A 77 -7.82 -1.13 -1.99
C THR A 77 -8.51 0.22 -1.78
N TYR A 78 -9.00 0.86 -2.84
CA TYR A 78 -9.67 2.15 -2.77
C TYR A 78 -10.88 2.24 -3.67
N HIS A 79 -11.97 2.78 -3.11
CA HIS A 79 -13.09 3.36 -3.84
C HIS A 79 -13.61 4.63 -3.13
N ASN A 80 -13.94 4.57 -1.86
CA ASN A 80 -14.39 5.69 -1.02
C ASN A 80 -13.82 5.62 0.41
N THR A 81 -13.45 4.45 0.86
CA THR A 81 -12.77 4.18 2.14
C THR A 81 -11.77 3.06 1.90
N ASP A 82 -10.59 3.16 2.51
CA ASP A 82 -9.51 2.23 2.28
C ASP A 82 -9.49 1.10 3.30
N PRO A 83 -9.90 -0.10 2.95
CA PRO A 83 -9.58 -1.24 3.77
C PRO A 83 -8.12 -1.67 3.56
N LEU A 84 -7.37 -1.78 4.67
CA LEU A 84 -6.15 -2.58 4.73
C LEU A 84 -6.54 -4.03 4.95
N PHE A 85 -6.23 -4.89 4.00
CA PHE A 85 -6.45 -6.33 4.09
C PHE A 85 -5.20 -7.06 4.58
N ALA A 86 -5.39 -8.12 5.37
CA ALA A 86 -4.39 -9.14 5.66
C ALA A 86 -4.87 -10.48 5.12
N VAL A 87 -4.05 -11.10 4.27
CA VAL A 87 -4.32 -12.41 3.66
C VAL A 87 -3.25 -13.39 4.12
N ASP A 88 -3.68 -14.48 4.77
CA ASP A 88 -2.80 -15.60 5.09
C ASP A 88 -2.47 -16.38 3.82
N ILE A 89 -1.19 -16.49 3.54
CA ILE A 89 -0.61 -17.19 2.39
C ILE A 89 0.35 -18.31 2.83
N SER A 90 0.25 -18.76 4.09
CA SER A 90 1.07 -19.82 4.63
C SER A 90 0.86 -21.15 3.90
N ASP A 91 -0.37 -21.42 3.49
CA ASP A 91 -0.73 -22.51 2.58
C ASP A 91 -0.98 -21.93 1.17
N PRO A 92 -0.09 -22.17 0.21
CA PRO A 92 -0.24 -21.63 -1.13
C PRO A 92 -1.46 -22.18 -1.90
N GLU A 93 -2.04 -23.31 -1.48
CA GLU A 93 -3.23 -23.87 -2.11
C GLU A 93 -4.52 -23.19 -1.65
N THR A 94 -4.52 -22.66 -0.42
CA THR A 94 -5.72 -22.07 0.21
C THR A 94 -5.49 -20.70 0.84
N PRO A 95 -5.05 -19.68 0.04
CA PRO A 95 -4.91 -18.32 0.55
C PRO A 95 -6.27 -17.77 1.01
N LYS A 96 -6.30 -17.05 2.14
CA LYS A 96 -7.55 -16.56 2.74
C LYS A 96 -7.40 -15.20 3.40
N VAL A 97 -8.40 -14.33 3.30
CA VAL A 97 -8.49 -13.10 4.09
C VAL A 97 -8.66 -13.47 5.56
N ILE A 98 -7.81 -12.91 6.42
CA ILE A 98 -7.85 -13.11 7.88
C ILE A 98 -8.07 -11.82 8.65
N GLY A 99 -7.85 -10.67 8.05
CA GLY A 99 -8.05 -9.37 8.66
C GLY A 99 -8.43 -8.30 7.65
N GLU A 100 -9.22 -7.34 8.14
CA GLU A 100 -9.63 -6.14 7.41
C GLU A 100 -9.68 -4.97 8.40
N LEU A 101 -9.13 -3.82 8.03
CA LEU A 101 -9.17 -2.58 8.79
C LEU A 101 -9.55 -1.44 7.88
N LYS A 102 -10.74 -0.84 8.10
CA LYS A 102 -11.20 0.34 7.35
C LYS A 102 -10.61 1.62 7.92
N ILE A 103 -10.09 2.46 7.04
CA ILE A 103 -9.51 3.77 7.37
C ILE A 103 -10.05 4.82 6.40
N THR A 104 -9.96 6.10 6.76
CA THR A 104 -10.24 7.23 5.85
C THR A 104 -9.02 7.53 5.00
N GLY A 105 -9.21 8.13 3.81
CA GLY A 105 -8.15 8.44 2.85
C GLY A 105 -7.49 7.19 2.27
N PHE A 106 -6.36 7.30 1.59
CA PHE A 106 -5.68 6.17 0.97
C PHE A 106 -4.16 6.21 1.17
N SER A 107 -3.53 5.05 1.00
CA SER A 107 -2.07 4.94 1.00
C SER A 107 -1.63 4.35 -0.34
N ASP A 108 -0.84 5.11 -1.09
CA ASP A 108 -0.24 4.68 -2.36
C ASP A 108 1.01 3.82 -2.14
N TYR A 109 1.59 3.94 -0.95
CA TYR A 109 2.80 3.22 -0.58
C TYR A 109 2.70 2.62 0.81
N LEU A 110 3.06 1.34 0.93
CA LEU A 110 3.20 0.62 2.19
C LEU A 110 4.67 0.28 2.42
N HIS A 111 5.22 0.68 3.57
CA HIS A 111 6.60 0.38 3.97
C HIS A 111 6.63 -0.46 5.25
N PRO A 112 7.32 -1.62 5.27
CA PRO A 112 7.53 -2.36 6.52
C PRO A 112 8.32 -1.50 7.52
N TYR A 113 7.80 -1.34 8.74
CA TYR A 113 8.43 -0.54 9.78
C TYR A 113 8.75 -1.38 11.01
N GLY A 114 10.01 -1.78 11.13
CA GLY A 114 10.41 -2.76 12.13
C GLY A 114 9.78 -4.13 11.87
N LYS A 115 9.41 -4.85 12.95
CA LYS A 115 8.95 -6.22 12.86
C LYS A 115 7.42 -6.35 12.70
N ASP A 116 6.69 -5.53 13.44
CA ASP A 116 5.25 -5.70 13.67
C ASP A 116 4.44 -4.46 13.23
N LYS A 117 5.00 -3.63 12.34
CA LYS A 117 4.34 -2.41 11.87
C LYS A 117 4.49 -2.24 10.36
N ILE A 118 3.53 -1.52 9.78
CA ILE A 118 3.57 -1.00 8.41
C ILE A 118 3.32 0.50 8.48
N LEU A 119 4.12 1.27 7.75
CA LEU A 119 3.88 2.68 7.48
C LEU A 119 3.16 2.80 6.13
N GLY A 120 1.98 3.40 6.13
CA GLY A 120 1.28 3.85 4.94
C GLY A 120 1.59 5.31 4.66
N ILE A 121 1.90 5.63 3.41
CA ILE A 121 2.12 7.00 2.92
C ILE A 121 1.15 7.24 1.77
N GLY A 122 0.38 8.31 1.83
CA GLY A 122 -0.62 8.66 0.83
C GLY A 122 -1.35 9.95 1.20
N TYR A 123 -2.67 9.96 1.06
CA TYR A 123 -3.45 11.18 1.23
C TYR A 123 -4.69 10.95 2.10
N GLU A 124 -5.07 11.98 2.83
CA GLU A 124 -6.39 12.06 3.46
C GLU A 124 -7.41 12.55 2.44
N THR A 125 -8.61 12.03 2.50
CA THR A 125 -9.72 12.46 1.64
C THR A 125 -10.97 12.74 2.46
N ASP A 126 -11.78 13.69 1.97
CA ASP A 126 -13.12 13.87 2.50
C ASP A 126 -13.98 12.65 2.20
N ALA A 127 -14.59 12.07 3.22
CA ALA A 127 -15.36 10.82 3.11
C ALA A 127 -16.64 10.94 2.26
N VAL A 128 -17.10 12.17 1.98
CA VAL A 128 -18.35 12.44 1.23
C VAL A 128 -18.03 12.86 -0.20
N THR A 129 -17.08 13.79 -0.35
CA THR A 129 -16.75 14.36 -1.67
C THR A 129 -15.62 13.61 -2.38
N GLY A 130 -14.79 12.87 -1.63
CA GLY A 130 -13.57 12.25 -2.14
C GLY A 130 -12.43 13.25 -2.41
N GLU A 131 -12.61 14.53 -2.04
CA GLU A 131 -11.60 15.56 -2.22
C GLU A 131 -10.37 15.29 -1.37
N GLN A 132 -9.18 15.43 -1.96
CA GLN A 132 -7.91 15.27 -1.25
C GLN A 132 -7.70 16.45 -0.28
N LEU A 133 -7.45 16.15 0.99
CA LEU A 133 -7.31 17.13 2.07
C LEU A 133 -5.84 17.38 2.48
N GLY A 134 -4.91 16.57 2.01
CA GLY A 134 -3.50 16.69 2.30
C GLY A 134 -2.79 15.35 2.39
N VAL A 135 -1.49 15.38 2.63
CA VAL A 135 -0.65 14.18 2.78
C VAL A 135 -0.90 13.53 4.13
N LYS A 136 -1.01 12.21 4.14
CA LYS A 136 -1.24 11.41 5.34
C LYS A 136 -0.21 10.29 5.48
N LEU A 137 0.32 10.16 6.68
CA LEU A 137 1.07 8.99 7.11
C LEU A 137 0.24 8.22 8.12
N THR A 138 0.15 6.91 7.96
CA THR A 138 -0.57 6.04 8.90
C THR A 138 0.34 4.92 9.35
N MET A 139 0.53 4.77 10.65
CA MET A 139 1.25 3.66 11.23
C MET A 139 0.27 2.56 11.65
N PHE A 140 0.42 1.38 11.05
CA PHE A 140 -0.39 0.21 11.33
C PHE A 140 0.33 -0.75 12.27
N ASP A 141 -0.37 -1.29 13.26
CA ASP A 141 0.02 -2.46 14.04
C ASP A 141 -0.44 -3.73 13.30
N ILE A 142 0.54 -4.54 12.91
CA ILE A 142 0.33 -5.83 12.24
C ILE A 142 0.79 -7.01 13.10
N SER A 143 1.05 -6.79 14.39
CA SER A 143 1.47 -7.84 15.34
C SER A 143 0.47 -9.00 15.44
N ASN A 144 -0.81 -8.69 15.22
CA ASN A 144 -1.86 -9.69 15.03
C ASN A 144 -2.61 -9.39 13.71
N PRO A 145 -2.32 -10.13 12.62
CA PRO A 145 -2.93 -9.90 11.31
C PRO A 145 -4.47 -10.04 11.29
N GLU A 146 -5.06 -10.79 12.23
CA GLU A 146 -6.52 -10.91 12.36
C GLU A 146 -7.16 -9.68 13.05
N LYS A 147 -6.35 -8.82 13.66
CA LYS A 147 -6.79 -7.66 14.46
C LYS A 147 -5.93 -6.44 14.18
N LEU A 148 -5.86 -6.07 12.91
CA LEU A 148 -5.16 -4.87 12.45
C LEU A 148 -5.64 -3.62 13.19
N LYS A 149 -4.74 -2.68 13.45
CA LYS A 149 -5.07 -1.41 14.12
C LYS A 149 -4.24 -0.27 13.54
N VAL A 150 -4.79 0.93 13.57
CA VAL A 150 -4.02 2.17 13.46
C VAL A 150 -3.38 2.45 14.82
N ILE A 151 -2.07 2.67 14.82
CA ILE A 151 -1.32 3.12 16.01
C ILE A 151 -1.39 4.63 16.08
N ASP A 152 -1.09 5.29 14.94
CA ASP A 152 -0.97 6.74 14.86
C ASP A 152 -1.20 7.20 13.42
N THR A 153 -1.59 8.48 13.27
CA THR A 153 -1.80 9.13 11.98
C THR A 153 -1.27 10.55 12.04
N LEU A 154 -0.41 10.90 11.08
CA LEU A 154 0.12 12.25 10.92
C LEU A 154 -0.43 12.85 9.63
N HIS A 155 -1.02 14.03 9.74
CA HIS A 155 -1.51 14.83 8.62
C HIS A 155 -0.53 15.97 8.34
N LEU A 156 -0.15 16.11 7.09
CA LEU A 156 0.73 17.18 6.61
C LEU A 156 -0.01 18.03 5.59
N ASN A 157 0.14 19.34 5.71
CA ASN A 157 -0.36 20.25 4.69
C ASN A 157 0.48 20.07 3.43
N GLY A 158 -0.14 19.65 2.34
CA GLY A 158 0.54 19.45 1.07
C GLY A 158 -0.38 18.83 0.04
N ASP A 159 -0.18 19.22 -1.20
CA ASP A 159 -0.98 18.77 -2.34
C ASP A 159 -0.33 17.58 -3.05
N TYR A 160 0.99 17.40 -2.84
CA TYR A 160 1.78 16.35 -3.46
C TYR A 160 2.79 15.74 -2.48
N CYS A 161 3.00 14.43 -2.59
CA CYS A 161 3.97 13.66 -1.83
C CYS A 161 4.81 12.80 -2.77
N SER A 162 6.13 13.05 -2.82
CA SER A 162 7.02 12.28 -3.70
C SER A 162 7.02 10.78 -3.41
N ALA A 163 6.87 10.39 -2.15
CA ALA A 163 6.90 8.99 -1.72
C ALA A 163 5.62 8.20 -2.07
N ALA A 164 4.50 8.89 -2.31
CA ALA A 164 3.28 8.29 -2.82
C ALA A 164 3.44 7.91 -4.29
N GLU A 165 4.12 8.74 -5.08
CA GLU A 165 4.32 8.51 -6.52
C GLU A 165 5.49 7.56 -6.84
N ASP A 166 6.63 7.75 -6.14
CA ASP A 166 7.81 6.88 -6.29
C ASP A 166 8.38 6.53 -4.92
N TYR A 167 8.18 5.29 -4.50
CA TYR A 167 8.67 4.77 -3.22
C TYR A 167 10.19 4.96 -3.00
N LYS A 168 10.99 5.11 -4.07
CA LYS A 168 12.44 5.33 -3.99
C LYS A 168 12.81 6.71 -3.47
N THR A 169 11.87 7.64 -3.44
CA THR A 169 12.05 8.98 -2.88
C THR A 169 11.82 9.02 -1.38
N ALA A 170 11.36 7.90 -0.78
CA ALA A 170 11.20 7.76 0.65
C ALA A 170 12.47 7.24 1.31
N LEU A 171 12.96 7.94 2.33
CA LEU A 171 13.90 7.42 3.30
C LEU A 171 13.12 6.92 4.52
N VAL A 172 13.20 5.63 4.83
CA VAL A 172 12.61 5.07 6.05
C VAL A 172 13.66 4.26 6.80
N ASP A 173 14.02 4.70 7.99
CA ASP A 173 14.96 4.03 8.89
C ASP A 173 14.28 3.79 10.24
N SER A 174 13.73 2.59 10.42
CA SER A 174 13.00 2.22 11.63
C SER A 174 13.89 2.05 12.87
N GLU A 175 15.21 1.84 12.70
CA GLU A 175 16.14 1.75 13.82
C GLU A 175 16.45 3.13 14.42
N LYS A 176 16.51 4.15 13.55
CA LYS A 176 16.75 5.54 13.95
C LYS A 176 15.46 6.34 14.14
N ASN A 177 14.31 5.72 13.87
CA ASN A 177 13.00 6.38 13.85
C ASN A 177 12.98 7.63 12.94
N VAL A 178 13.51 7.49 11.72
CA VAL A 178 13.57 8.58 10.74
C VAL A 178 12.76 8.22 9.53
N ILE A 179 11.88 9.13 9.11
CA ILE A 179 11.12 9.08 7.87
C ILE A 179 11.38 10.41 7.15
N GLY A 180 11.77 10.35 5.86
CA GLY A 180 12.04 11.54 5.04
C GLY A 180 11.52 11.37 3.62
N PHE A 181 10.84 12.38 3.11
CA PHE A 181 10.34 12.49 1.74
C PHE A 181 9.99 13.95 1.43
N THR A 182 9.70 14.27 0.17
CA THR A 182 9.31 15.62 -0.24
C THR A 182 7.79 15.77 -0.21
N VAL A 183 7.33 16.88 0.37
CA VAL A 183 5.93 17.34 0.29
C VAL A 183 5.94 18.69 -0.41
N GLU A 184 5.05 18.87 -1.39
CA GLU A 184 4.85 20.13 -2.08
C GLU A 184 3.47 20.68 -1.74
N GLN A 185 3.41 21.99 -1.52
CA GLN A 185 2.18 22.73 -1.32
C GLN A 185 2.05 23.76 -2.43
N TRP A 186 0.92 23.76 -3.12
CA TRP A 186 0.64 24.71 -4.21
C TRP A 186 -0.15 25.88 -3.65
N GLU A 187 0.44 27.09 -3.66
CA GLU A 187 -0.32 28.27 -3.30
C GLU A 187 -1.42 28.54 -4.34
N GLN A 188 -2.66 28.57 -3.88
CA GLN A 188 -3.79 29.09 -4.67
C GLN A 188 -3.72 30.62 -4.76
N THR A 189 -2.72 31.15 -5.41
CA THR A 189 -2.67 32.58 -5.71
C THR A 189 -3.53 32.87 -6.95
N GLN A 190 -4.56 33.69 -6.76
CA GLN A 190 -5.20 34.40 -7.88
C GLN A 190 -4.13 35.23 -8.57
N LYS A 191 -3.65 34.76 -9.74
CA LYS A 191 -2.82 35.50 -10.70
C LYS A 191 -1.42 35.90 -10.24
N ASP A 192 -0.51 34.93 -10.20
CA ASP A 192 0.86 35.13 -10.74
C ASP A 192 1.56 33.74 -10.86
N GLU A 193 2.02 33.40 -12.05
CA GLU A 193 2.48 32.06 -12.44
C GLU A 193 3.90 31.70 -11.97
N THR A 194 4.37 32.09 -10.79
CA THR A 194 5.80 31.86 -10.44
C THR A 194 6.13 31.63 -8.96
N ALA A 195 5.34 30.96 -8.16
CA ALA A 195 5.84 30.55 -6.84
C ALA A 195 5.41 29.12 -6.51
N GLN A 196 6.31 28.18 -6.79
CA GLN A 196 6.28 26.83 -6.27
C GLN A 196 7.17 26.79 -5.02
N ASP A 197 6.58 26.64 -3.85
CA ASP A 197 7.35 26.38 -2.62
C ASP A 197 7.45 24.87 -2.42
N SER A 198 8.64 24.32 -2.64
CA SER A 198 8.93 22.90 -2.42
C SER A 198 9.81 22.74 -1.17
N GLY A 199 9.27 22.08 -0.17
CA GLY A 199 9.99 21.82 1.08
C GLY A 199 10.31 20.33 1.25
N CYS A 200 11.53 20.01 1.72
CA CYS A 200 11.87 18.66 2.18
C CYS A 200 11.55 18.57 3.68
N LEU A 201 10.62 17.67 4.03
CA LEU A 201 10.23 17.44 5.42
C LEU A 201 10.92 16.19 5.96
N LEU A 202 11.60 16.34 7.09
CA LEU A 202 12.25 15.26 7.83
C LEU A 202 11.57 15.13 9.20
N TYR A 203 11.05 13.93 9.49
CA TYR A 203 10.41 13.65 10.76
C TYR A 203 11.18 12.61 11.56
N THR A 204 11.21 12.79 12.89
CA THR A 204 11.62 11.78 13.85
C THR A 204 10.47 11.51 14.82
N SER A 205 10.32 10.27 15.29
CA SER A 205 9.23 9.89 16.20
C SER A 205 9.24 10.62 17.57
N ASP A 206 10.33 11.31 17.89
CA ASP A 206 10.47 12.05 19.15
C ASP A 206 9.95 13.49 19.07
N ALA A 207 9.44 13.93 17.91
CA ALA A 207 8.89 15.27 17.70
C ALA A 207 7.44 15.45 18.19
N ALA A 208 6.83 14.42 18.78
CA ALA A 208 5.45 14.44 19.25
C ALA A 208 5.29 14.91 20.72
N ASP A 209 6.39 15.21 21.43
CA ASP A 209 6.39 15.62 22.87
C ASP A 209 6.82 17.08 23.10
N GLU A 210 6.78 17.98 22.08
CA GLU A 210 6.95 19.43 22.31
C GLU A 210 5.70 20.24 21.90
#